data_1dee927c5c2762dd71205e3c5e50d417
#
_entry.id   1dee927c5c2762dd71205e3c5e50d417
#
_cell.length_a   1.000
_cell.length_b   1.000
_cell.length_c   1.000
_cell.angle_alpha   90.00
_cell.angle_beta   90.00
_cell.angle_gamma   90.00
#
_symmetry.space_group_name_H-M   'P 1'
#
loop_
_entity.id
_entity.type
_entity.pdbx_description
1 polymer ?
#
loop_
_entity_poly.entity_id
_entity_poly.type
_entity_poly.pdbx_seq_one_letter_code
_entity_poly.pdbx_strand_id
1 'polypeptide(L)'
;NGPFKDLDDFANRADPAQINRRSLENLASAGAFDEFVGNRASVFGGIETILATAQSAREQRESGQGGLFGGDADAGVGQMRLPNAEKWSVAETMEHEREAFGFYFSAHPISQFTQMAASHGARSYLETIDCGPIPEGSRKSGVMAAMVQSVKWRDSRRGNRFVQAEFSDSSGQFQASCFDEGVCASLAEWI
;
A
#
# COMPACT_ATOMS: atom_id res chain seq x y z
N ASN A 1 -15.10 19.16 15.33
CA ASN A 1 -13.87 18.44 15.04
C ASN A 1 -13.50 18.74 13.58
N GLY A 2 -12.46 19.54 13.35
CA GLY A 2 -11.91 19.86 12.01
C GLY A 2 -10.83 18.84 11.59
N PRO A 3 -10.19 19.05 10.42
CA PRO A 3 -9.03 18.26 10.00
C PRO A 3 -7.92 18.35 11.04
N PHE A 4 -7.02 17.38 11.04
CA PHE A 4 -5.83 17.42 11.88
C PHE A 4 -4.84 18.44 11.33
N LYS A 5 -4.17 19.19 12.20
CA LYS A 5 -3.23 20.25 11.84
C LYS A 5 -1.82 19.68 11.65
N ASP A 6 -1.44 18.76 12.50
CA ASP A 6 -0.14 18.10 12.54
C ASP A 6 -0.24 16.75 13.24
N LEU A 7 0.87 16.06 13.40
CA LEU A 7 0.93 14.75 14.02
C LEU A 7 0.67 14.80 15.54
N ASP A 8 1.05 15.89 16.21
CA ASP A 8 0.75 16.12 17.63
C ASP A 8 -0.75 16.28 17.84
N ASP A 9 -1.42 17.09 17.01
CA ASP A 9 -2.89 17.25 17.05
C ASP A 9 -3.60 15.91 16.75
N PHE A 10 -3.09 15.11 15.81
CA PHE A 10 -3.60 13.77 15.56
C PHE A 10 -3.46 12.91 16.82
N ALA A 11 -2.27 12.78 17.40
CA ALA A 11 -2.03 11.95 18.58
C ALA A 11 -2.87 12.39 19.78
N ASN A 12 -2.99 13.70 20.00
CA ASN A 12 -3.78 14.24 21.10
C ASN A 12 -5.29 14.05 20.93
N ARG A 13 -5.82 13.94 19.72
CA ARG A 13 -7.26 13.84 19.44
C ARG A 13 -7.73 12.43 19.08
N ALA A 14 -6.82 11.58 18.63
CA ALA A 14 -7.14 10.21 18.29
C ALA A 14 -7.62 9.43 19.53
N ASP A 15 -8.59 8.55 19.31
CA ASP A 15 -9.05 7.64 20.36
C ASP A 15 -8.15 6.40 20.40
N PRO A 16 -7.36 6.19 21.47
CA PRO A 16 -6.46 5.04 21.58
C PRO A 16 -7.19 3.69 21.62
N ALA A 17 -8.50 3.69 21.84
CA ALA A 17 -9.30 2.46 21.73
C ALA A 17 -9.59 2.06 20.28
N GLN A 18 -9.50 3.01 19.33
CA GLN A 18 -9.77 2.78 17.90
C GLN A 18 -8.51 2.68 17.06
N ILE A 19 -7.36 3.13 17.56
CA ILE A 19 -6.08 3.01 16.90
C ILE A 19 -5.22 1.95 17.59
N ASN A 20 -4.53 1.16 16.81
CA ASN A 20 -3.55 0.19 17.31
C ASN A 20 -2.26 0.30 16.49
N ARG A 21 -1.21 -0.38 16.94
CA ARG A 21 0.08 -0.38 16.28
C ARG A 21 -0.04 -0.67 14.79
N ARG A 22 -0.72 -1.76 14.42
CA ARG A 22 -0.87 -2.20 13.02
C ARG A 22 -1.62 -1.18 12.16
N SER A 23 -2.66 -0.55 12.69
CA SER A 23 -3.39 0.49 11.95
C SER A 23 -2.52 1.71 11.68
N LEU A 24 -1.69 2.11 12.66
CA LEU A 24 -0.75 3.23 12.47
C LEU A 24 0.41 2.86 11.53
N GLU A 25 0.92 1.63 11.60
CA GLU A 25 1.90 1.12 10.64
C GLU A 25 1.35 1.19 9.21
N ASN A 26 0.13 0.73 8.99
CA ASN A 26 -0.52 0.82 7.68
C ASN A 26 -0.75 2.27 7.24
N LEU A 27 -1.19 3.17 8.12
CA LEU A 27 -1.37 4.58 7.81
C LEU A 27 -0.05 5.28 7.46
N ALA A 28 1.02 5.00 8.20
CA ALA A 28 2.35 5.54 7.91
C ALA A 28 2.89 5.01 6.59
N SER A 29 2.76 3.71 6.34
CA SER A 29 3.14 3.07 5.07
C SER A 29 2.35 3.63 3.88
N ALA A 30 1.07 3.91 4.09
CA ALA A 30 0.17 4.51 3.12
C ALA A 30 0.46 6.01 2.83
N GLY A 31 1.32 6.65 3.62
CA GLY A 31 1.61 8.07 3.47
C GLY A 31 0.53 9.00 4.04
N ALA A 32 -0.34 8.49 4.92
CA ALA A 32 -1.42 9.29 5.51
C ALA A 32 -0.93 10.50 6.32
N PHE A 33 0.33 10.49 6.71
CA PHE A 33 0.96 11.55 7.50
C PHE A 33 1.97 12.40 6.70
N ASP A 34 2.05 12.23 5.37
CA ASP A 34 3.06 12.89 4.53
C ASP A 34 2.95 14.42 4.55
N GLU A 35 1.73 14.96 4.72
CA GLU A 35 1.51 16.40 4.86
C GLU A 35 2.05 16.95 6.19
N PHE A 36 2.15 16.12 7.23
CA PHE A 36 2.63 16.52 8.56
C PHE A 36 4.12 16.27 8.71
N VAL A 37 4.59 15.12 8.20
CA VAL A 37 5.98 14.66 8.34
C VAL A 37 6.45 14.06 7.02
N GLY A 38 7.34 14.75 6.34
CA GLY A 38 7.86 14.34 5.03
C GLY A 38 8.81 13.12 5.06
N ASN A 39 8.77 12.31 6.13
CA ASN A 39 9.56 11.09 6.28
C ASN A 39 8.72 9.97 6.91
N ARG A 40 8.19 9.08 6.09
CA ARG A 40 7.37 7.94 6.51
C ARG A 40 8.12 7.00 7.47
N ALA A 41 9.42 6.78 7.25
CA ALA A 41 10.24 5.93 8.11
C ALA A 41 10.31 6.45 9.54
N SER A 42 10.40 7.78 9.73
CA SER A 42 10.40 8.42 11.05
C SER A 42 9.04 8.26 11.74
N VAL A 43 7.93 8.39 11.01
CA VAL A 43 6.59 8.17 11.55
C VAL A 43 6.40 6.70 11.93
N PHE A 44 6.77 5.78 11.04
CA PHE A 44 6.69 4.35 11.27
C PHE A 44 7.50 3.91 12.51
N GLY A 45 8.74 4.40 12.62
CA GLY A 45 9.58 4.14 13.80
C GLY A 45 9.07 4.81 15.09
N GLY A 46 8.25 5.86 14.97
CA GLY A 46 7.69 6.63 16.09
C GLY A 46 6.29 6.21 16.55
N ILE A 47 5.75 5.12 16.04
CA ILE A 47 4.37 4.67 16.32
C ILE A 47 4.11 4.46 17.81
N GLU A 48 5.06 3.91 18.56
CA GLU A 48 4.93 3.74 20.00
C GLU A 48 4.79 5.10 20.72
N THR A 49 5.52 6.11 20.26
CA THR A 49 5.42 7.47 20.79
C THR A 49 4.04 8.08 20.50
N ILE A 50 3.52 7.86 19.29
CA ILE A 50 2.16 8.31 18.90
C ILE A 50 1.11 7.65 19.79
N LEU A 51 1.19 6.33 20.00
CA LEU A 51 0.27 5.58 20.87
C LEU A 51 0.34 6.04 22.33
N ALA A 52 1.55 6.21 22.86
CA ALA A 52 1.76 6.70 24.23
C ALA A 52 1.19 8.11 24.42
N THR A 53 1.37 8.99 23.44
CA THR A 53 0.79 10.35 23.44
C THR A 53 -0.73 10.30 23.44
N ALA A 54 -1.33 9.48 22.58
CA ALA A 54 -2.78 9.30 22.52
C ALA A 54 -3.37 8.76 23.84
N GLN A 55 -2.68 7.79 24.45
CA GLN A 55 -3.08 7.24 25.74
C GLN A 55 -3.01 8.29 26.85
N SER A 56 -1.92 9.02 26.95
CA SER A 56 -1.74 10.09 27.95
C SER A 56 -2.78 11.20 27.77
N ALA A 57 -3.07 11.60 26.54
CA ALA A 57 -4.10 12.60 26.24
C ALA A 57 -5.50 12.14 26.63
N ARG A 58 -5.80 10.83 26.50
CA ARG A 58 -7.04 10.26 26.96
C ARG A 58 -7.13 10.28 28.48
N GLU A 59 -6.12 9.82 29.18
CA GLU A 59 -6.08 9.78 30.63
C GLU A 59 -6.23 11.19 31.23
N GLN A 60 -5.60 12.19 30.65
CA GLN A 60 -5.78 13.60 31.06
C GLN A 60 -7.21 14.10 30.88
N ARG A 61 -7.87 13.72 29.79
CA ARG A 61 -9.29 14.07 29.55
C ARG A 61 -10.24 13.37 30.53
N GLU A 62 -9.99 12.09 30.82
CA GLU A 62 -10.82 11.28 31.70
C GLU A 62 -10.63 11.65 33.19
N SER A 63 -9.41 12.02 33.61
CA SER A 63 -9.12 12.41 34.98
C SER A 63 -9.68 13.79 35.37
N GLY A 64 -10.18 14.55 34.42
CA GLY A 64 -10.71 15.91 34.67
C GLY A 64 -9.66 16.88 35.20
N GLN A 65 -8.39 16.49 35.32
CA GLN A 65 -7.26 17.33 35.75
C GLN A 65 -6.76 18.25 34.63
N GLY A 66 -7.65 18.77 33.80
CA GLY A 66 -7.40 19.89 32.94
C GLY A 66 -7.17 21.14 33.79
N GLY A 67 -5.90 21.34 34.23
CA GLY A 67 -5.46 22.66 34.66
C GLY A 67 -5.75 23.06 36.09
N LEU A 68 -5.19 22.40 37.10
CA LEU A 68 -4.97 23.06 38.39
C LEU A 68 -3.83 24.09 38.35
N PHE A 69 -3.08 24.11 37.27
CA PHE A 69 -2.17 25.19 36.91
C PHE A 69 -2.68 25.84 35.63
N GLY A 70 -3.62 26.76 35.81
CA GLY A 70 -4.13 27.63 34.75
C GLY A 70 -3.01 28.51 34.16
N GLY A 71 -2.30 27.96 33.23
CA GLY A 71 -1.29 28.61 32.45
C GLY A 71 -1.44 28.16 31.02
N ASP A 72 -1.80 29.13 30.16
CA ASP A 72 -1.78 29.11 28.72
C ASP A 72 -2.02 27.75 28.04
N ALA A 73 -3.12 27.68 27.33
CA ALA A 73 -3.45 26.62 26.38
C ALA A 73 -2.37 26.47 25.26
N ASP A 74 -1.27 27.22 25.36
CA ASP A 74 -0.14 27.26 24.46
C ASP A 74 1.18 26.82 25.12
N ALA A 75 1.15 26.41 26.44
CA ALA A 75 2.29 25.74 27.06
C ALA A 75 2.33 24.31 26.52
N GLY A 76 2.98 24.17 25.38
CA GLY A 76 3.08 22.95 24.59
C GLY A 76 3.33 21.72 25.45
N VAL A 77 2.44 20.76 25.40
CA VAL A 77 2.78 19.35 25.54
C VAL A 77 3.97 19.19 24.60
N GLY A 78 5.15 18.88 25.14
CA GLY A 78 6.42 18.98 24.41
C GLY A 78 6.29 18.27 23.08
N GLN A 79 6.63 18.97 22.02
CA GLN A 79 6.50 18.52 20.64
C GLN A 79 6.99 17.08 20.54
N MET A 80 6.15 16.18 20.05
CA MET A 80 6.46 14.75 19.96
C MET A 80 7.73 14.55 19.13
N ARG A 81 8.72 13.90 19.69
CA ARG A 81 9.98 13.65 19.01
C ARG A 81 9.93 12.27 18.35
N LEU A 82 9.84 12.28 17.04
CA LEU A 82 9.99 11.08 16.23
C LEU A 82 11.48 10.69 16.14
N PRO A 83 11.79 9.40 15.99
CA PRO A 83 13.14 8.96 15.70
C PRO A 83 13.63 9.55 14.38
N ASN A 84 14.91 9.92 14.34
CA ASN A 84 15.55 10.30 13.09
C ASN A 84 15.89 9.04 12.30
N ALA A 85 15.03 8.65 11.38
CA ALA A 85 15.23 7.51 10.51
C ALA A 85 15.64 7.97 9.11
N GLU A 86 16.46 7.18 8.42
CA GLU A 86 16.75 7.39 7.02
C GLU A 86 15.45 7.20 6.21
N LYS A 87 15.23 8.04 5.20
CA LYS A 87 14.05 7.92 4.34
C LYS A 87 14.09 6.59 3.60
N TRP A 88 12.96 5.95 3.53
CA TRP A 88 12.82 4.75 2.71
C TRP A 88 13.23 5.02 1.26
N SER A 89 13.96 4.09 0.70
CA SER A 89 14.16 4.01 -0.75
C SER A 89 12.82 3.79 -1.47
N VAL A 90 12.81 3.97 -2.77
CA VAL A 90 11.61 3.69 -3.59
C VAL A 90 11.17 2.23 -3.43
N ALA A 91 12.12 1.29 -3.38
CA ALA A 91 11.83 -0.13 -3.21
C ALA A 91 11.19 -0.43 -1.84
N GLU A 92 11.75 0.11 -0.76
CA GLU A 92 11.19 -0.03 0.59
C GLU A 92 9.80 0.61 0.69
N THR A 93 9.61 1.80 0.10
CA THR A 93 8.29 2.46 0.06
C THR A 93 7.26 1.59 -0.63
N MET A 94 7.59 1.02 -1.79
CA MET A 94 6.71 0.10 -2.52
C MET A 94 6.37 -1.16 -1.72
N GLU A 95 7.33 -1.71 -0.97
CA GLU A 95 7.12 -2.87 -0.10
C GLU A 95 6.13 -2.55 1.02
N HIS A 96 6.35 -1.44 1.72
CA HIS A 96 5.47 -0.97 2.79
C HIS A 96 4.05 -0.65 2.28
N GLU A 97 3.93 -0.04 1.11
CA GLU A 97 2.63 0.20 0.47
C GLU A 97 1.92 -1.10 0.13
N ARG A 98 2.64 -2.08 -0.44
CA ARG A 98 2.10 -3.39 -0.75
C ARG A 98 1.61 -4.13 0.49
N GLU A 99 2.34 -4.05 1.60
CA GLU A 99 1.93 -4.63 2.88
C GLU A 99 0.67 -3.96 3.45
N ALA A 100 0.56 -2.63 3.31
CA ALA A 100 -0.56 -1.86 3.84
C ALA A 100 -1.83 -1.99 3.00
N PHE A 101 -1.70 -1.94 1.67
CA PHE A 101 -2.84 -1.91 0.73
C PHE A 101 -3.08 -3.23 0.00
N GLY A 102 -2.11 -4.13 -0.02
CA GLY A 102 -2.13 -5.31 -0.88
C GLY A 102 -1.79 -5.03 -2.35
N PHE A 103 -1.44 -3.80 -2.71
CA PHE A 103 -1.01 -3.40 -4.05
C PHE A 103 0.01 -2.25 -3.98
N TYR A 104 0.70 -1.99 -5.10
CA TYR A 104 1.66 -0.90 -5.23
C TYR A 104 0.93 0.41 -5.56
N PHE A 105 1.14 1.45 -4.78
CA PHE A 105 0.42 2.74 -4.91
C PHE A 105 1.27 3.82 -5.59
N SER A 106 2.45 4.13 -5.04
CA SER A 106 3.29 5.24 -5.55
C SER A 106 4.05 4.89 -6.82
N ALA A 107 4.50 3.64 -6.94
CA ALA A 107 5.20 3.13 -8.11
C ALA A 107 5.00 1.62 -8.22
N HIS A 108 5.04 1.09 -9.43
CA HIS A 108 4.97 -0.35 -9.67
C HIS A 108 6.35 -0.88 -10.12
N PRO A 109 6.82 -2.05 -9.65
CA PRO A 109 8.13 -2.58 -10.04
C PRO A 109 8.33 -2.71 -11.54
N ILE A 110 7.25 -2.96 -12.30
CA ILE A 110 7.29 -3.04 -13.77
C ILE A 110 7.69 -1.72 -14.43
N SER A 111 7.53 -0.58 -13.73
CA SER A 111 7.80 0.74 -14.30
C SER A 111 9.27 0.93 -14.70
N GLN A 112 10.20 0.23 -14.05
CA GLN A 112 11.61 0.25 -14.43
C GLN A 112 11.89 -0.43 -15.79
N PHE A 113 10.96 -1.28 -16.27
CA PHE A 113 11.07 -2.02 -17.51
C PHE A 113 10.22 -1.44 -18.65
N THR A 114 9.64 -0.24 -18.47
CA THR A 114 8.71 0.38 -19.42
C THR A 114 9.30 0.50 -20.84
N GLN A 115 10.56 0.89 -20.97
CA GLN A 115 11.22 1.00 -22.27
C GLN A 115 11.37 -0.36 -22.95
N MET A 116 11.76 -1.38 -22.21
CA MET A 116 11.91 -2.75 -22.72
C MET A 116 10.53 -3.30 -23.12
N ALA A 117 9.51 -3.13 -22.29
CA ALA A 117 8.15 -3.51 -22.59
C ALA A 117 7.63 -2.87 -23.88
N ALA A 118 7.84 -1.56 -24.04
CA ALA A 118 7.45 -0.82 -25.24
C ALA A 118 8.17 -1.31 -26.50
N SER A 119 9.48 -1.66 -26.43
CA SER A 119 10.22 -2.20 -27.57
C SER A 119 9.67 -3.55 -28.07
N HIS A 120 8.99 -4.29 -27.21
CA HIS A 120 8.28 -5.53 -27.55
C HIS A 120 6.79 -5.32 -27.87
N GLY A 121 6.33 -4.07 -27.99
CA GLY A 121 4.94 -3.73 -28.28
C GLY A 121 3.98 -4.06 -27.16
N ALA A 122 4.50 -4.21 -25.92
CA ALA A 122 3.67 -4.49 -24.76
C ALA A 122 2.85 -3.26 -24.36
N ARG A 123 1.62 -3.51 -23.95
CA ARG A 123 0.67 -2.53 -23.44
C ARG A 123 0.36 -2.82 -21.97
N SER A 124 -0.15 -1.83 -21.28
CA SER A 124 -0.71 -2.03 -19.96
C SER A 124 -2.01 -2.83 -20.00
N TYR A 125 -2.43 -3.34 -18.85
CA TYR A 125 -3.70 -4.04 -18.73
C TYR A 125 -4.87 -3.16 -19.14
N LEU A 126 -4.94 -1.91 -18.65
CA LEU A 126 -5.99 -0.96 -19.03
C LEU A 126 -6.02 -0.68 -20.53
N GLU A 127 -4.88 -0.42 -21.16
CA GLU A 127 -4.83 -0.22 -22.62
C GLU A 127 -5.25 -1.45 -23.40
N THR A 128 -5.07 -2.65 -22.83
CA THR A 128 -5.47 -3.90 -23.48
C THR A 128 -6.97 -4.14 -23.38
N ILE A 129 -7.61 -3.82 -22.26
CA ILE A 129 -9.06 -3.99 -22.09
C ILE A 129 -9.88 -2.86 -22.74
N ASP A 130 -9.31 -1.65 -22.82
CA ASP A 130 -9.99 -0.48 -23.43
C ASP A 130 -9.99 -0.50 -24.97
N CYS A 131 -9.64 -1.60 -25.56
CA CYS A 131 -9.63 -1.77 -27.01
C CYS A 131 -11.01 -1.82 -27.68
N GLY A 132 -12.08 -1.50 -26.96
CA GLY A 132 -13.46 -1.55 -27.44
C GLY A 132 -14.05 -2.97 -27.45
N PRO A 133 -15.34 -3.11 -27.78
CA PRO A 133 -16.05 -4.38 -27.74
C PRO A 133 -15.46 -5.39 -28.75
N ILE A 134 -15.23 -6.60 -28.28
CA ILE A 134 -14.80 -7.72 -29.12
C ILE A 134 -16.07 -8.39 -29.67
N PRO A 135 -16.22 -8.53 -30.99
CA PRO A 135 -17.37 -9.20 -31.57
C PRO A 135 -17.49 -10.64 -31.04
N GLU A 136 -18.74 -11.12 -30.89
CA GLU A 136 -19.00 -12.46 -30.40
C GLU A 136 -18.30 -13.51 -31.29
N GLY A 137 -17.63 -14.48 -30.67
CA GLY A 137 -16.83 -15.50 -31.37
C GLY A 137 -15.44 -15.04 -31.86
N SER A 138 -15.11 -13.77 -31.75
CA SER A 138 -13.79 -13.23 -32.10
C SER A 138 -12.83 -13.32 -30.92
N ARG A 139 -11.52 -13.31 -31.22
CA ARG A 139 -10.45 -13.24 -30.24
C ARG A 139 -9.54 -12.07 -30.58
N LYS A 140 -9.07 -11.38 -29.57
CA LYS A 140 -8.04 -10.36 -29.72
C LYS A 140 -6.79 -10.84 -28.96
N SER A 141 -5.66 -10.76 -29.62
CA SER A 141 -4.35 -11.03 -29.01
C SER A 141 -3.62 -9.73 -28.75
N GLY A 142 -2.82 -9.72 -27.72
CA GLY A 142 -1.97 -8.59 -27.34
C GLY A 142 -0.77 -9.06 -26.56
N VAL A 143 0.24 -8.19 -26.43
CA VAL A 143 1.40 -8.40 -25.59
C VAL A 143 1.24 -7.46 -24.40
N MET A 144 1.41 -8.00 -23.20
CA MET A 144 1.42 -7.23 -21.96
C MET A 144 2.70 -7.51 -21.20
N ALA A 145 3.23 -6.51 -20.51
CA ALA A 145 4.30 -6.66 -19.55
C ALA A 145 3.69 -6.54 -18.14
N ALA A 146 3.82 -7.58 -17.34
CA ALA A 146 3.24 -7.61 -16.01
C ALA A 146 4.09 -8.45 -15.05
N MET A 147 3.96 -8.16 -13.77
CA MET A 147 4.60 -8.93 -12.71
C MET A 147 3.67 -10.06 -12.27
N VAL A 148 4.21 -11.26 -12.13
CA VAL A 148 3.49 -12.41 -11.57
C VAL A 148 3.35 -12.20 -10.06
N GLN A 149 2.11 -12.26 -9.56
CA GLN A 149 1.79 -12.13 -8.12
C GLN A 149 1.56 -13.50 -7.47
N SER A 150 0.83 -14.36 -8.15
CA SER A 150 0.57 -15.72 -7.69
C SER A 150 0.30 -16.66 -8.85
N VAL A 151 0.58 -17.93 -8.67
CA VAL A 151 0.28 -19.00 -9.63
C VAL A 151 -0.40 -20.16 -8.91
N LYS A 152 -1.52 -20.61 -9.44
CA LYS A 152 -2.29 -21.72 -8.86
C LYS A 152 -2.66 -22.71 -9.95
N TRP A 153 -2.33 -23.99 -9.74
CA TRP A 153 -2.82 -25.07 -10.58
C TRP A 153 -4.31 -25.31 -10.33
N ARG A 154 -5.06 -25.51 -11.39
CA ARG A 154 -6.49 -25.79 -11.38
C ARG A 154 -6.80 -26.97 -12.30
N ASP A 155 -7.88 -27.66 -11.99
CA ASP A 155 -8.43 -28.72 -12.87
C ASP A 155 -9.71 -28.22 -13.51
N SER A 156 -9.80 -28.32 -14.83
CA SER A 156 -10.99 -27.99 -15.58
C SER A 156 -12.08 -29.06 -15.40
N ARG A 157 -13.32 -28.73 -15.70
CA ARG A 157 -14.43 -29.71 -15.67
C ARG A 157 -14.21 -30.92 -16.60
N ARG A 158 -13.30 -30.83 -17.56
CA ARG A 158 -12.93 -31.89 -18.50
C ARG A 158 -11.70 -32.70 -18.03
N GLY A 159 -11.19 -32.44 -16.81
CA GLY A 159 -10.03 -33.11 -16.26
C GLY A 159 -8.67 -32.58 -16.75
N ASN A 160 -8.64 -31.55 -17.59
CA ASN A 160 -7.39 -30.96 -18.03
C ASN A 160 -6.85 -29.98 -16.98
N ARG A 161 -5.60 -30.12 -16.65
CA ARG A 161 -4.87 -29.21 -15.76
C ARG A 161 -4.54 -27.90 -16.48
N PHE A 162 -4.66 -26.79 -15.78
CA PHE A 162 -4.28 -25.47 -16.28
C PHE A 162 -3.76 -24.60 -15.14
N VAL A 163 -3.04 -23.54 -15.50
CA VAL A 163 -2.55 -22.56 -14.52
C VAL A 163 -3.47 -21.34 -14.54
N GLN A 164 -3.85 -20.91 -13.36
CA GLN A 164 -4.47 -19.62 -13.11
C GLN A 164 -3.44 -18.74 -12.38
N ALA A 165 -3.02 -17.67 -13.03
CA ALA A 165 -2.03 -16.75 -12.50
C ALA A 165 -2.63 -15.36 -12.30
N GLU A 166 -2.23 -14.72 -11.21
CA GLU A 166 -2.53 -13.34 -10.90
C GLU A 166 -1.33 -12.48 -11.29
N PHE A 167 -1.62 -11.41 -11.99
CA PHE A 167 -0.63 -10.47 -12.49
C PHE A 167 -0.95 -9.05 -12.04
N SER A 168 0.08 -8.21 -12.00
CA SER A 168 -0.11 -6.77 -11.83
C SER A 168 0.79 -5.98 -12.76
N ASP A 169 0.33 -4.81 -13.15
CA ASP A 169 1.13 -3.76 -13.78
C ASP A 169 0.83 -2.40 -13.16
N SER A 170 1.38 -1.33 -13.71
CA SER A 170 1.15 0.03 -13.21
C SER A 170 -0.30 0.51 -13.33
N SER A 171 -1.14 -0.20 -14.06
CA SER A 171 -2.54 0.15 -14.30
C SER A 171 -3.53 -0.67 -13.46
N GLY A 172 -3.09 -1.80 -12.87
CA GLY A 172 -3.95 -2.61 -12.03
C GLY A 172 -3.52 -4.07 -11.89
N GLN A 173 -4.42 -4.85 -11.31
CA GLN A 173 -4.28 -6.29 -11.15
C GLN A 173 -5.26 -7.02 -12.06
N PHE A 174 -4.82 -8.15 -12.60
CA PHE A 174 -5.66 -8.97 -13.46
C PHE A 174 -5.30 -10.46 -13.32
N GLN A 175 -6.20 -11.29 -13.77
CA GLN A 175 -6.04 -12.73 -13.73
C GLN A 175 -6.06 -13.30 -15.15
N ALA A 176 -5.16 -14.24 -15.41
CA ALA A 176 -5.12 -14.97 -16.67
C ALA A 176 -5.07 -16.48 -16.43
N SER A 177 -5.61 -17.24 -17.38
CA SER A 177 -5.55 -18.69 -17.38
C SER A 177 -4.68 -19.17 -18.54
N CYS A 178 -3.75 -20.06 -18.24
CA CYS A 178 -2.87 -20.67 -19.22
C CYS A 178 -3.19 -22.15 -19.35
N PHE A 179 -3.35 -22.60 -20.60
CA PHE A 179 -3.67 -24.00 -20.94
C PHE A 179 -2.53 -24.70 -21.71
N ASP A 180 -1.49 -23.98 -22.07
CA ASP A 180 -0.29 -24.53 -22.70
C ASP A 180 0.64 -25.10 -21.63
N GLU A 181 1.00 -26.38 -21.76
CA GLU A 181 1.79 -27.10 -20.75
C GLU A 181 3.19 -26.49 -20.56
N GLY A 182 3.85 -26.07 -21.64
CA GLY A 182 5.18 -25.47 -21.59
C GLY A 182 5.17 -24.12 -20.88
N VAL A 183 4.18 -23.26 -21.20
CA VAL A 183 4.01 -21.97 -20.56
C VAL A 183 3.58 -22.13 -19.10
N CYS A 184 2.73 -23.13 -18.79
CA CYS A 184 2.34 -23.44 -17.42
C CYS A 184 3.55 -23.85 -16.56
N ALA A 185 4.45 -24.69 -17.10
CA ALA A 185 5.67 -25.09 -16.42
C ALA A 185 6.57 -23.88 -16.15
N SER A 186 6.81 -23.04 -17.16
CA SER A 186 7.61 -21.82 -17.00
C SER A 186 7.02 -20.87 -15.96
N LEU A 187 5.71 -20.64 -15.96
CA LEU A 187 5.06 -19.78 -14.95
C LEU A 187 5.20 -20.35 -13.53
N ALA A 188 5.21 -21.67 -13.37
CA ALA A 188 5.35 -22.31 -12.07
C ALA A 188 6.77 -22.22 -11.48
N GLU A 189 7.80 -21.98 -12.32
CA GLU A 189 9.19 -21.80 -11.89
C GLU A 189 9.47 -20.41 -11.29
N TRP A 190 8.56 -19.44 -11.50
CA TRP A 190 8.77 -18.04 -11.10
C TRP A 190 8.20 -17.72 -9.70
N ILE A 191 7.86 -18.72 -8.87
CA ILE A 191 7.26 -18.52 -7.54
C ILE A 191 8.02 -19.25 -6.44
#